data_db50741a95821cb002fe402ee8999139
#
_entry.id   db50741a95821cb002fe402ee8999139
#
_cell.length_a   1.000
_cell.length_b   1.000
_cell.length_c   1.000
_cell.angle_alpha   90.00
_cell.angle_beta   90.00
_cell.angle_gamma   90.00
#
_symmetry.space_group_name_H-M   'P 1'
#
loop_
_entity.id
_entity.type
_entity.pdbx_description
1 polymer ?
#
loop_
_entity_poly.entity_id
_entity_poly.type
_entity_poly.pdbx_seq_one_letter_code
_entity_poly.pdbx_strand_id
1 'polypeptide(L)'
;MTSMAAKQTRQGWHSVLVSGIATFMGAPQVEPNADALRAAGARAAFLGMPFDSTTIARPGAQLGPRAVRDWSSHTLSYHGEYDLDIFEELGVVDMGDVPVVPANAPKTVDLVAEAMGEAIRAGALPVLCGGEHITTIGGSMAVDRHAPSGTYGLILVDTHLDTAPDVGGEVINHCCPITRAMELDAFDPAKCVIIGPHGAMNPKSEYAYVREAGVTVYHVSDVERRGARAVAEEAVKIASGGTDGVYFSFDVDSLDSSVCAGTCVPTMGGLTAREALTMVSVIGRCDLVAMDVCEVAPAYDNGESAMAACQVIVDTLAAYADAHR
;
A
#
# COMPACT_ATOMS: atom_id res chain seq x y z
N MET A 1 -25.41 28.06 -10.25
CA MET A 1 -23.95 28.28 -10.27
C MET A 1 -23.33 26.90 -10.16
N THR A 2 -23.06 26.28 -11.29
CA THR A 2 -22.44 24.95 -11.40
C THR A 2 -21.03 25.10 -10.88
N SER A 3 -20.74 24.45 -9.75
CA SER A 3 -19.38 24.27 -9.22
C SER A 3 -18.52 23.64 -10.31
N MET A 4 -17.58 24.41 -10.84
CA MET A 4 -16.45 23.91 -11.57
C MET A 4 -15.48 23.23 -10.56
N ALA A 5 -15.87 22.04 -10.05
CA ALA A 5 -14.87 21.06 -9.72
C ALA A 5 -14.33 20.59 -11.09
N ALA A 6 -13.40 21.37 -11.64
CA ALA A 6 -12.71 20.99 -12.83
C ALA A 6 -12.02 19.66 -12.54
N LYS A 7 -12.34 18.62 -13.29
CA LYS A 7 -11.49 17.44 -13.45
C LYS A 7 -10.12 17.99 -13.89
N GLN A 8 -9.24 18.24 -12.94
CA GLN A 8 -7.89 18.70 -13.23
C GLN A 8 -7.07 17.47 -13.62
N THR A 9 -7.23 17.06 -14.88
CA THR A 9 -6.31 16.12 -15.47
C THR A 9 -4.95 16.80 -15.55
N ARG A 10 -3.93 16.18 -14.94
CA ARG A 10 -2.56 16.68 -14.98
C ARG A 10 -1.85 16.18 -16.26
N GLN A 11 -2.29 16.66 -17.40
CA GLN A 11 -1.83 16.18 -18.72
C GLN A 11 -0.67 17.00 -19.32
N GLY A 12 -0.33 18.15 -18.75
CA GLY A 12 0.70 19.02 -19.28
C GLY A 12 1.66 19.56 -18.23
N TRP A 13 2.85 19.99 -18.64
CA TRP A 13 3.90 20.50 -17.74
C TRP A 13 3.44 21.68 -16.85
N HIS A 14 2.45 22.45 -17.28
CA HIS A 14 1.84 23.49 -16.48
C HIS A 14 1.04 22.94 -15.27
N SER A 15 0.74 21.65 -15.25
CA SER A 15 0.05 20.97 -14.16
C SER A 15 0.98 20.53 -13.02
N VAL A 16 2.31 20.56 -13.24
CA VAL A 16 3.29 20.24 -12.21
C VAL A 16 3.36 21.37 -11.21
N LEU A 17 2.88 21.12 -9.99
CA LEU A 17 2.77 22.12 -8.94
C LEU A 17 3.94 22.00 -7.96
N VAL A 18 4.56 23.14 -7.69
CA VAL A 18 5.62 23.29 -6.68
C VAL A 18 5.20 24.20 -5.52
N SER A 19 3.94 24.58 -5.48
CA SER A 19 3.39 25.53 -4.48
C SER A 19 1.97 25.15 -4.10
N GLY A 20 1.53 25.59 -2.92
CA GLY A 20 0.21 25.34 -2.36
C GLY A 20 0.22 24.17 -1.36
N ILE A 21 -0.96 23.68 -1.03
CA ILE A 21 -1.14 22.52 -0.15
C ILE A 21 -1.03 21.26 -1.02
N ALA A 22 -0.04 20.41 -0.72
CA ALA A 22 0.16 19.16 -1.45
C ALA A 22 -0.92 18.15 -1.08
N THR A 23 -1.70 17.73 -2.08
CA THR A 23 -2.51 16.50 -2.06
C THR A 23 -1.89 15.48 -3.01
N PHE A 24 -2.23 14.21 -2.87
CA PHE A 24 -1.68 13.16 -3.75
C PHE A 24 -1.99 13.47 -5.23
N MET A 25 -0.95 13.65 -6.04
CA MET A 25 -1.03 14.06 -7.46
C MET A 25 -1.87 15.34 -7.69
N GLY A 26 -2.10 16.20 -6.67
CA GLY A 26 -3.00 17.33 -6.72
C GLY A 26 -4.49 16.97 -6.84
N ALA A 27 -4.86 15.78 -6.39
CA ALA A 27 -6.24 15.33 -6.34
C ALA A 27 -7.11 16.24 -5.47
N PRO A 28 -8.41 16.36 -5.76
CA PRO A 28 -9.34 17.04 -4.88
C PRO A 28 -9.33 16.43 -3.48
N GLN A 29 -9.30 17.27 -2.45
CA GLN A 29 -9.47 16.81 -1.09
C GLN A 29 -10.96 16.56 -0.82
N VAL A 30 -11.28 15.37 -0.29
CA VAL A 30 -12.64 14.93 0.06
C VAL A 30 -12.61 14.33 1.45
N GLU A 31 -13.53 14.72 2.30
CA GLU A 31 -13.69 14.14 3.64
C GLU A 31 -13.86 12.61 3.57
N PRO A 32 -13.32 11.83 4.51
CA PRO A 32 -13.50 10.38 4.57
C PRO A 32 -14.96 10.04 4.97
N ASN A 33 -15.85 10.17 4.01
CA ASN A 33 -17.27 9.90 4.13
C ASN A 33 -17.79 9.31 2.80
N ALA A 34 -18.47 8.18 2.87
CA ALA A 34 -18.90 7.43 1.70
C ALA A 34 -19.81 8.24 0.75
N ASP A 35 -20.70 9.09 1.29
CA ASP A 35 -21.59 9.90 0.45
C ASP A 35 -20.81 11.02 -0.26
N ALA A 36 -19.87 11.66 0.44
CA ALA A 36 -18.99 12.67 -0.15
C ALA A 36 -18.11 12.09 -1.25
N LEU A 37 -17.54 10.89 -1.03
CA LEU A 37 -16.73 10.17 -2.01
C LEU A 37 -17.55 9.79 -3.26
N ARG A 38 -18.77 9.27 -3.07
CA ARG A 38 -19.69 8.98 -4.19
C ARG A 38 -20.08 10.25 -4.95
N ALA A 39 -20.35 11.34 -4.24
CA ALA A 39 -20.69 12.63 -4.86
C ALA A 39 -19.53 13.22 -5.66
N ALA A 40 -18.29 12.96 -5.24
CA ALA A 40 -17.08 13.32 -5.97
C ALA A 40 -16.79 12.40 -7.18
N GLY A 41 -17.48 11.27 -7.30
CA GLY A 41 -17.25 10.27 -8.34
C GLY A 41 -15.94 9.51 -8.14
N ALA A 42 -15.51 9.38 -6.88
CA ALA A 42 -14.27 8.70 -6.53
C ALA A 42 -14.37 7.18 -6.80
N ARG A 43 -13.42 6.64 -7.56
CA ARG A 43 -13.18 5.19 -7.72
C ARG A 43 -11.83 4.78 -7.12
N ALA A 44 -10.98 5.74 -6.75
CA ALA A 44 -9.80 5.54 -5.93
C ALA A 44 -9.65 6.69 -4.93
N ALA A 45 -9.29 6.38 -3.68
CA ALA A 45 -9.22 7.34 -2.60
C ALA A 45 -7.93 7.17 -1.80
N PHE A 46 -7.04 8.17 -1.88
CA PHE A 46 -5.78 8.20 -1.14
C PHE A 46 -6.02 8.64 0.31
N LEU A 47 -5.35 7.98 1.27
CA LEU A 47 -5.41 8.27 2.70
C LEU A 47 -4.01 8.16 3.30
N GLY A 48 -3.62 9.08 4.18
CA GLY A 48 -2.36 9.01 4.90
C GLY A 48 -2.53 8.48 6.33
N MET A 49 -1.55 7.68 6.83
CA MET A 49 -1.44 7.28 8.24
C MET A 49 -0.06 7.72 8.80
N PRO A 50 0.09 8.94 9.30
CA PRO A 50 1.37 9.46 9.79
C PRO A 50 1.70 8.94 11.21
N PHE A 51 2.07 7.66 11.33
CA PHE A 51 2.34 6.98 12.60
C PHE A 51 3.54 6.03 12.50
N ASP A 52 4.44 6.04 13.50
CA ASP A 52 5.61 5.17 13.58
C ASP A 52 6.07 4.89 15.02
N SER A 53 5.11 4.80 15.95
CA SER A 53 5.46 4.68 17.39
C SER A 53 5.80 3.24 17.79
N THR A 54 5.65 2.24 16.92
CA THR A 54 6.01 0.85 17.23
C THR A 54 7.26 0.37 16.50
N THR A 55 7.90 1.25 15.72
CA THR A 55 9.12 0.91 14.97
C THR A 55 10.27 0.49 15.90
N ILE A 56 10.96 -0.59 15.51
CA ILE A 56 12.04 -1.18 16.33
C ILE A 56 13.44 -0.70 15.92
N ALA A 57 13.58 0.02 14.81
CA ALA A 57 14.89 0.47 14.32
C ALA A 57 14.91 1.99 14.10
N ARG A 58 14.84 2.46 12.85
CA ARG A 58 14.96 3.88 12.51
C ARG A 58 13.58 4.54 12.43
N PRO A 59 13.22 5.47 13.35
CA PRO A 59 11.94 6.19 13.25
C PRO A 59 11.97 7.19 12.09
N GLY A 60 10.80 7.68 11.68
CA GLY A 60 10.65 8.72 10.66
C GLY A 60 9.59 8.40 9.62
N ALA A 61 9.07 7.18 9.61
CA ALA A 61 8.03 6.75 8.67
C ALA A 61 6.72 7.54 8.83
N GLN A 62 6.44 8.12 10.00
CA GLN A 62 5.31 9.04 10.20
C GLN A 62 5.31 10.24 9.21
N LEU A 63 6.44 10.56 8.60
CA LEU A 63 6.55 11.61 7.59
C LEU A 63 6.32 11.10 6.16
N GLY A 64 6.18 9.78 5.97
CA GLY A 64 5.99 9.12 4.68
C GLY A 64 4.82 9.66 3.87
N PRO A 65 3.58 9.71 4.42
CA PRO A 65 2.42 10.20 3.68
C PRO A 65 2.61 11.62 3.11
N ARG A 66 3.23 12.50 3.90
CA ARG A 66 3.54 13.85 3.47
C ARG A 66 4.59 13.86 2.34
N ALA A 67 5.67 13.10 2.51
CA ALA A 67 6.74 13.04 1.52
C ALA A 67 6.25 12.46 0.18
N VAL A 68 5.38 11.47 0.22
CA VAL A 68 4.74 10.89 -0.99
C VAL A 68 3.85 11.92 -1.68
N ARG A 69 3.03 12.70 -0.93
CA ARG A 69 2.25 13.80 -1.51
C ARG A 69 3.14 14.87 -2.14
N ASP A 70 4.19 15.29 -1.43
CA ASP A 70 5.13 16.29 -1.93
C ASP A 70 5.79 15.79 -3.24
N TRP A 71 6.25 14.53 -3.27
CA TRP A 71 6.83 13.93 -4.47
C TRP A 71 5.81 13.80 -5.60
N SER A 72 4.60 13.39 -5.32
CA SER A 72 3.53 13.20 -6.31
C SER A 72 3.14 14.49 -7.03
N SER A 73 3.53 15.66 -6.50
CA SER A 73 3.33 16.95 -7.18
C SER A 73 4.04 17.05 -8.52
N HIS A 74 5.08 16.21 -8.73
CA HIS A 74 5.84 16.12 -9.98
C HIS A 74 5.25 15.11 -10.97
N THR A 75 4.20 14.37 -10.58
CA THR A 75 3.61 13.29 -11.39
C THR A 75 2.44 13.82 -12.23
N LEU A 76 2.37 13.41 -13.48
CA LEU A 76 1.23 13.66 -14.36
C LEU A 76 0.19 12.54 -14.23
N SER A 77 -1.07 12.82 -14.57
CA SER A 77 -2.16 11.84 -14.53
C SER A 77 -2.17 10.88 -15.71
N TYR A 78 -1.58 11.25 -16.84
CA TYR A 78 -1.52 10.41 -18.03
C TYR A 78 -0.38 9.39 -17.93
N HIS A 79 -0.72 8.12 -18.07
CA HIS A 79 0.23 7.00 -18.04
C HIS A 79 0.47 6.47 -19.46
N GLY A 80 1.66 6.72 -20.02
CA GLY A 80 1.95 6.44 -21.42
C GLY A 80 1.99 4.96 -21.81
N GLU A 81 2.35 4.05 -20.89
CA GLU A 81 2.38 2.61 -21.19
C GLU A 81 0.98 2.00 -21.30
N TYR A 82 0.00 2.55 -20.58
CA TYR A 82 -1.40 2.10 -20.60
C TYR A 82 -2.28 2.96 -21.51
N ASP A 83 -1.77 4.08 -22.00
CA ASP A 83 -2.53 5.05 -22.84
C ASP A 83 -3.86 5.46 -22.17
N LEU A 84 -3.77 5.89 -20.89
CA LEU A 84 -4.90 6.34 -20.10
C LEU A 84 -4.56 7.50 -19.17
N ASP A 85 -5.57 8.26 -18.79
CA ASP A 85 -5.49 9.25 -17.72
C ASP A 85 -6.11 8.68 -16.43
N ILE A 86 -5.29 8.51 -15.38
CA ILE A 86 -5.70 7.90 -14.10
C ILE A 86 -6.86 8.66 -13.44
N PHE A 87 -6.89 10.01 -13.57
CA PHE A 87 -7.97 10.82 -13.00
C PHE A 87 -9.28 10.68 -13.79
N GLU A 88 -9.19 10.58 -15.12
CA GLU A 88 -10.38 10.35 -15.95
C GLU A 88 -11.00 8.99 -15.67
N GLU A 89 -10.15 7.96 -15.52
CA GLU A 89 -10.61 6.59 -15.28
C GLU A 89 -11.06 6.36 -13.84
N LEU A 90 -10.33 6.87 -12.84
CA LEU A 90 -10.57 6.50 -11.44
C LEU A 90 -11.15 7.63 -10.58
N GLY A 91 -11.18 8.88 -11.07
CA GLY A 91 -11.68 10.00 -10.25
C GLY A 91 -10.94 10.10 -8.92
N VAL A 92 -9.60 10.01 -8.94
CA VAL A 92 -8.76 9.96 -7.74
C VAL A 92 -9.04 11.15 -6.82
N VAL A 93 -9.21 10.88 -5.54
CA VAL A 93 -9.36 11.90 -4.48
C VAL A 93 -8.35 11.67 -3.36
N ASP A 94 -8.06 12.70 -2.57
CA ASP A 94 -7.24 12.62 -1.36
C ASP A 94 -8.13 12.85 -0.13
N MET A 95 -8.21 11.88 0.77
CA MET A 95 -9.01 11.96 2.01
C MET A 95 -8.26 12.64 3.17
N GLY A 96 -7.04 13.13 2.92
CA GLY A 96 -6.17 13.66 3.99
C GLY A 96 -5.50 12.57 4.81
N ASP A 97 -5.23 12.88 6.08
CA ASP A 97 -4.60 11.94 7.00
C ASP A 97 -5.56 11.50 8.10
N VAL A 98 -5.42 10.24 8.52
CA VAL A 98 -6.08 9.73 9.73
C VAL A 98 -5.60 10.55 10.94
N PRO A 99 -6.50 10.95 11.85
CA PRO A 99 -6.13 11.62 13.09
C PRO A 99 -5.49 10.61 14.06
N VAL A 100 -4.25 10.22 13.78
CA VAL A 100 -3.50 9.22 14.57
C VAL A 100 -3.37 9.63 16.03
N VAL A 101 -3.30 8.65 16.92
CA VAL A 101 -3.13 8.89 18.36
C VAL A 101 -1.70 8.50 18.75
N PRO A 102 -0.81 9.48 19.01
CA PRO A 102 0.58 9.20 19.39
C PRO A 102 0.66 8.18 20.54
N ALA A 103 1.57 7.21 20.44
CA ALA A 103 1.78 6.13 21.42
C ALA A 103 0.54 5.26 21.70
N ASN A 104 -0.46 5.23 20.81
CA ASN A 104 -1.61 4.36 20.92
C ASN A 104 -1.91 3.68 19.58
N ALA A 105 -1.13 2.65 19.27
CA ALA A 105 -1.25 1.87 18.03
C ALA A 105 -2.64 1.21 17.88
N PRO A 106 -3.23 0.55 18.90
CA PRO A 106 -4.56 -0.03 18.78
C PRO A 106 -5.64 0.97 18.36
N LYS A 107 -5.65 2.15 18.96
CA LYS A 107 -6.62 3.20 18.59
C LYS A 107 -6.34 3.75 17.20
N THR A 108 -5.08 3.84 16.81
CA THR A 108 -4.70 4.33 15.48
C THR A 108 -5.16 3.38 14.38
N VAL A 109 -4.95 2.07 14.52
CA VAL A 109 -5.41 1.09 13.52
C VAL A 109 -6.94 1.04 13.43
N ASP A 110 -7.67 1.23 14.54
CA ASP A 110 -9.13 1.36 14.51
C ASP A 110 -9.58 2.60 13.69
N LEU A 111 -8.93 3.74 13.87
CA LEU A 111 -9.24 4.95 13.09
C LEU A 111 -8.91 4.77 11.60
N VAL A 112 -7.83 4.05 11.27
CA VAL A 112 -7.51 3.68 9.89
C VAL A 112 -8.63 2.81 9.30
N ALA A 113 -9.05 1.77 10.04
CA ALA A 113 -10.10 0.85 9.59
C ALA A 113 -11.41 1.60 9.27
N GLU A 114 -11.82 2.54 10.12
CA GLU A 114 -13.04 3.32 9.87
C GLU A 114 -12.88 4.25 8.66
N ALA A 115 -11.75 4.97 8.53
CA ALA A 115 -11.54 5.90 7.43
C ALA A 115 -11.44 5.17 6.07
N MET A 116 -10.70 4.06 5.99
CA MET A 116 -10.66 3.21 4.79
C MET A 116 -12.02 2.57 4.49
N GLY A 117 -12.75 2.20 5.54
CA GLY A 117 -14.11 1.66 5.43
C GLY A 117 -15.07 2.61 4.70
N GLU A 118 -14.89 3.92 4.84
CA GLU A 118 -15.69 4.90 4.08
C GLU A 118 -15.42 4.80 2.57
N ALA A 119 -14.17 4.60 2.15
CA ALA A 119 -13.84 4.40 0.74
C ALA A 119 -14.42 3.07 0.22
N ILE A 120 -14.29 1.97 0.99
CA ILE A 120 -14.89 0.67 0.64
C ILE A 120 -16.40 0.80 0.47
N ARG A 121 -17.10 1.43 1.43
CA ARG A 121 -18.56 1.67 1.36
C ARG A 121 -18.97 2.57 0.19
N ALA A 122 -18.07 3.44 -0.25
CA ALA A 122 -18.30 4.28 -1.43
C ALA A 122 -18.15 3.49 -2.74
N GLY A 123 -17.55 2.30 -2.72
CA GLY A 123 -17.15 1.53 -3.90
C GLY A 123 -15.87 2.06 -4.55
N ALA A 124 -15.06 2.80 -3.81
CA ALA A 124 -13.77 3.29 -4.24
C ALA A 124 -12.65 2.39 -3.70
N LEU A 125 -11.58 2.16 -4.48
CA LEU A 125 -10.37 1.51 -4.03
C LEU A 125 -9.64 2.39 -3.02
N PRO A 126 -9.54 2.00 -1.73
CA PRO A 126 -8.73 2.74 -0.79
C PRO A 126 -7.23 2.50 -1.06
N VAL A 127 -6.47 3.58 -1.09
CA VAL A 127 -5.02 3.61 -1.26
C VAL A 127 -4.43 4.24 -0.01
N LEU A 128 -3.94 3.43 0.90
CA LEU A 128 -3.37 3.89 2.16
C LEU A 128 -1.87 4.10 2.01
N CYS A 129 -1.40 5.31 2.26
CA CYS A 129 0.02 5.59 2.42
C CYS A 129 0.34 5.61 3.91
N GLY A 130 1.05 4.60 4.37
CA GLY A 130 1.36 4.43 5.77
C GLY A 130 2.52 5.27 6.26
N GLY A 131 2.63 5.23 7.57
CA GLY A 131 3.88 5.35 8.29
C GLY A 131 4.54 3.98 8.37
N GLU A 132 4.66 3.44 9.58
CA GLU A 132 5.16 2.07 9.79
C GLU A 132 4.13 0.99 9.39
N HIS A 133 4.53 -0.28 9.34
CA HIS A 133 3.75 -1.38 8.75
C HIS A 133 2.49 -1.80 9.53
N ILE A 134 2.16 -1.24 10.73
CA ILE A 134 0.82 -1.43 11.30
C ILE A 134 -0.29 -0.88 10.39
N THR A 135 0.09 -0.15 9.34
CA THR A 135 -0.77 0.28 8.24
C THR A 135 -1.63 -0.86 7.72
N THR A 136 -1.02 -2.01 7.42
CA THR A 136 -1.71 -3.21 6.93
C THR A 136 -2.65 -3.82 7.98
N ILE A 137 -2.37 -3.65 9.29
CA ILE A 137 -3.32 -4.07 10.33
C ILE A 137 -4.62 -3.28 10.21
N GLY A 138 -4.52 -1.94 10.17
CA GLY A 138 -5.70 -1.08 10.01
C GLY A 138 -6.43 -1.30 8.69
N GLY A 139 -5.67 -1.51 7.59
CA GLY A 139 -6.23 -1.78 6.27
C GLY A 139 -6.96 -3.13 6.18
N SER A 140 -6.38 -4.20 6.72
CA SER A 140 -7.04 -5.51 6.77
C SER A 140 -8.28 -5.50 7.66
N MET A 141 -8.25 -4.79 8.81
CA MET A 141 -9.44 -4.56 9.63
C MET A 141 -10.53 -3.79 8.89
N ALA A 142 -10.16 -2.85 8.00
CA ALA A 142 -11.15 -2.15 7.17
C ALA A 142 -11.85 -3.12 6.20
N VAL A 143 -11.11 -4.02 5.58
CA VAL A 143 -11.68 -5.05 4.69
C VAL A 143 -12.61 -5.97 5.48
N ASP A 144 -12.15 -6.50 6.61
CA ASP A 144 -12.94 -7.40 7.45
C ASP A 144 -14.27 -6.78 7.93
N ARG A 145 -14.25 -5.50 8.30
CA ARG A 145 -15.42 -4.81 8.85
C ARG A 145 -16.37 -4.23 7.80
N HIS A 146 -15.86 -3.83 6.64
CA HIS A 146 -16.59 -2.95 5.72
C HIS A 146 -16.69 -3.45 4.28
N ALA A 147 -15.85 -4.41 3.86
CA ALA A 147 -16.01 -5.02 2.56
C ALA A 147 -17.23 -5.96 2.54
N PRO A 148 -17.79 -6.30 1.37
CA PRO A 148 -18.81 -7.34 1.28
C PRO A 148 -18.34 -8.63 1.97
N SER A 149 -19.29 -9.37 2.58
CA SER A 149 -18.97 -10.67 3.17
C SER A 149 -18.36 -11.60 2.13
N GLY A 150 -17.16 -12.10 2.41
CA GLY A 150 -16.43 -12.94 1.48
C GLY A 150 -15.07 -13.32 2.02
N THR A 151 -14.26 -13.94 1.18
CA THR A 151 -12.87 -14.30 1.47
C THR A 151 -11.95 -13.50 0.58
N TYR A 152 -10.93 -12.90 1.16
CA TYR A 152 -9.96 -12.06 0.46
C TYR A 152 -8.56 -12.69 0.52
N GLY A 153 -7.83 -12.54 -0.58
CA GLY A 153 -6.40 -12.85 -0.59
C GLY A 153 -5.56 -11.66 -0.15
N LEU A 154 -4.30 -11.93 0.18
CA LEU A 154 -3.34 -10.89 0.53
C LEU A 154 -2.02 -11.14 -0.20
N ILE A 155 -1.47 -10.11 -0.84
CA ILE A 155 -0.13 -10.11 -1.41
C ILE A 155 0.68 -9.04 -0.69
N LEU A 156 1.75 -9.47 -0.01
CA LEU A 156 2.76 -8.60 0.59
C LEU A 156 4.04 -8.65 -0.25
N VAL A 157 4.60 -7.49 -0.55
CA VAL A 157 5.95 -7.34 -1.11
C VAL A 157 6.81 -6.65 -0.05
N ASP A 158 7.80 -7.37 0.51
CA ASP A 158 8.53 -6.95 1.71
C ASP A 158 9.86 -7.70 1.84
N THR A 159 10.83 -7.08 2.49
CA THR A 159 12.08 -7.74 2.94
C THR A 159 11.81 -8.69 4.11
N HIS A 160 10.77 -8.41 4.90
CA HIS A 160 10.42 -9.14 6.11
C HIS A 160 9.21 -10.07 5.88
N LEU A 161 8.99 -10.99 6.80
CA LEU A 161 7.77 -11.81 6.82
C LEU A 161 6.63 -11.09 7.54
N ASP A 162 6.97 -10.25 8.50
CA ASP A 162 6.05 -9.47 9.32
C ASP A 162 4.94 -10.33 9.97
N THR A 163 5.36 -11.51 10.41
CA THR A 163 4.51 -12.54 11.01
C THR A 163 4.85 -12.82 12.47
N ALA A 164 5.48 -11.85 13.15
CA ALA A 164 5.72 -11.97 14.57
C ALA A 164 4.36 -12.07 15.33
N PRO A 165 4.25 -12.92 16.36
CA PRO A 165 3.04 -12.98 17.19
C PRO A 165 2.88 -11.72 18.04
N ASP A 166 3.99 -11.19 18.53
CA ASP A 166 4.10 -9.95 19.31
C ASP A 166 5.56 -9.47 19.33
N VAL A 167 5.77 -8.24 19.78
CA VAL A 167 7.09 -7.70 20.11
C VAL A 167 7.06 -7.23 21.57
N GLY A 168 7.65 -8.02 22.46
CA GLY A 168 7.67 -7.71 23.89
C GLY A 168 6.29 -7.72 24.57
N GLY A 169 5.34 -8.46 24.01
CA GLY A 169 3.96 -8.55 24.46
C GLY A 169 3.00 -7.59 23.73
N GLU A 170 3.52 -6.70 22.88
CA GLU A 170 2.70 -5.78 22.08
C GLU A 170 2.33 -6.45 20.74
N VAL A 171 1.05 -6.75 20.57
CA VAL A 171 0.52 -7.46 19.40
C VAL A 171 0.22 -6.53 18.21
N ILE A 172 0.00 -5.23 18.46
CA ILE A 172 -0.13 -4.22 17.42
C ILE A 172 1.21 -3.53 17.25
N ASN A 173 2.03 -4.10 16.39
CA ASN A 173 3.40 -3.70 16.13
C ASN A 173 3.72 -3.88 14.65
N HIS A 174 4.68 -3.11 14.12
CA HIS A 174 5.03 -3.13 12.70
C HIS A 174 5.66 -4.45 12.22
N CYS A 175 6.07 -5.34 13.13
CA CYS A 175 6.51 -6.70 12.79
C CYS A 175 5.35 -7.74 12.78
N CYS A 176 4.10 -7.33 13.04
CA CYS A 176 2.97 -8.24 13.27
C CYS A 176 1.84 -8.17 12.21
N PRO A 177 1.90 -7.35 11.14
CA PRO A 177 0.74 -7.07 10.29
C PRO A 177 0.13 -8.33 9.68
N ILE A 178 0.94 -9.25 9.19
CA ILE A 178 0.42 -10.46 8.53
C ILE A 178 -0.21 -11.41 9.55
N THR A 179 0.38 -11.57 10.73
CA THR A 179 -0.26 -12.38 11.79
C THR A 179 -1.62 -11.79 12.15
N ARG A 180 -1.72 -10.48 12.32
CA ARG A 180 -3.01 -9.82 12.65
C ARG A 180 -4.02 -9.93 11.53
N ALA A 181 -3.59 -9.77 10.26
CA ALA A 181 -4.49 -9.95 9.12
C ALA A 181 -5.04 -11.39 9.04
N MET A 182 -4.18 -12.39 9.27
CA MET A 182 -4.57 -13.80 9.20
C MET A 182 -5.43 -14.28 10.39
N GLU A 183 -5.61 -13.45 11.42
CA GLU A 183 -6.55 -13.71 12.52
C GLU A 183 -7.98 -13.18 12.24
N LEU A 184 -8.17 -12.42 11.14
CA LEU A 184 -9.46 -11.88 10.73
C LEU A 184 -10.22 -12.90 9.87
N ASP A 185 -11.54 -12.96 10.04
CA ASP A 185 -12.41 -13.89 9.31
C ASP A 185 -12.40 -13.67 7.80
N ALA A 186 -12.12 -12.44 7.36
CA ALA A 186 -12.08 -12.07 5.94
C ALA A 186 -10.89 -12.66 5.16
N PHE A 187 -9.82 -13.11 5.83
CA PHE A 187 -8.61 -13.55 5.17
C PHE A 187 -8.33 -15.05 5.36
N ASP A 188 -7.94 -15.72 4.27
CA ASP A 188 -7.49 -17.12 4.30
C ASP A 188 -5.96 -17.15 4.19
N PRO A 189 -5.24 -17.70 5.19
CA PRO A 189 -3.77 -17.82 5.13
C PRO A 189 -3.27 -18.57 3.89
N ALA A 190 -4.04 -19.53 3.35
CA ALA A 190 -3.70 -20.22 2.10
C ALA A 190 -3.80 -19.33 0.85
N LYS A 191 -4.37 -18.14 0.99
CA LYS A 191 -4.48 -17.08 -0.03
C LYS A 191 -3.57 -15.89 0.27
N CYS A 192 -2.68 -16.03 1.24
CA CYS A 192 -1.66 -15.05 1.57
C CYS A 192 -0.34 -15.41 0.88
N VAL A 193 0.26 -14.45 0.20
CA VAL A 193 1.56 -14.59 -0.47
C VAL A 193 2.49 -13.46 -0.06
N ILE A 194 3.70 -13.80 0.37
CA ILE A 194 4.75 -12.86 0.72
C ILE A 194 5.87 -12.98 -0.31
N ILE A 195 6.28 -11.87 -0.91
CA ILE A 195 7.32 -11.82 -1.95
C ILE A 195 8.45 -10.91 -1.49
N GLY A 196 9.69 -11.40 -1.53
CA GLY A 196 10.88 -10.59 -1.30
C GLY A 196 11.67 -10.88 -0.02
N PRO A 197 11.23 -11.74 0.93
CA PRO A 197 12.00 -11.95 2.15
C PRO A 197 13.45 -12.33 1.85
N HIS A 198 14.37 -11.60 2.52
CA HIS A 198 15.80 -11.86 2.40
C HIS A 198 16.55 -11.33 3.63
N GLY A 199 17.88 -11.47 3.63
CA GLY A 199 18.71 -11.02 4.75
C GLY A 199 18.54 -11.86 6.02
N ALA A 200 18.95 -11.30 7.15
CA ALA A 200 19.01 -12.00 8.43
C ALA A 200 18.01 -11.47 9.47
N MET A 201 17.07 -10.63 9.07
CA MET A 201 16.06 -10.01 9.95
C MET A 201 14.74 -10.79 10.00
N ASN A 202 14.72 -12.01 9.46
CA ASN A 202 13.55 -12.90 9.47
C ASN A 202 13.80 -14.08 10.44
N PRO A 203 13.22 -14.08 11.66
CA PRO A 203 13.45 -15.11 12.65
C PRO A 203 12.94 -16.48 12.23
N LYS A 204 13.58 -17.54 12.74
CA LYS A 204 13.15 -18.93 12.47
C LYS A 204 11.70 -19.21 12.87
N SER A 205 11.21 -18.55 13.92
CA SER A 205 9.81 -18.66 14.40
C SER A 205 8.82 -18.18 13.36
N GLU A 206 9.09 -17.09 12.66
CA GLU A 206 8.22 -16.56 11.61
C GLU A 206 8.19 -17.49 10.40
N TYR A 207 9.33 -18.05 9.98
CA TYR A 207 9.35 -19.12 8.98
C TYR A 207 8.59 -20.38 9.39
N ALA A 208 8.54 -20.69 10.68
CA ALA A 208 7.72 -21.80 11.18
C ALA A 208 6.23 -21.45 11.06
N TYR A 209 5.84 -20.24 11.46
CA TYR A 209 4.47 -19.76 11.35
C TYR A 209 3.94 -19.79 9.92
N VAL A 210 4.65 -19.20 8.95
CA VAL A 210 4.17 -19.16 7.55
C VAL A 210 3.97 -20.56 6.96
N ARG A 211 4.85 -21.52 7.32
CA ARG A 211 4.68 -22.92 6.89
C ARG A 211 3.49 -23.61 7.53
N GLU A 212 3.26 -23.37 8.82
CA GLU A 212 2.14 -23.96 9.57
C GLU A 212 0.80 -23.38 9.13
N ALA A 213 0.74 -22.07 8.92
CA ALA A 213 -0.44 -21.35 8.46
C ALA A 213 -0.76 -21.60 6.97
N GLY A 214 0.19 -22.09 6.19
CA GLY A 214 0.01 -22.32 4.75
C GLY A 214 0.24 -21.08 3.88
N VAL A 215 0.86 -20.03 4.43
CA VAL A 215 1.24 -18.83 3.68
C VAL A 215 2.34 -19.16 2.67
N THR A 216 2.19 -18.70 1.43
CA THR A 216 3.19 -18.88 0.38
C THR A 216 4.26 -17.81 0.46
N VAL A 217 5.54 -18.21 0.40
CA VAL A 217 6.68 -17.27 0.45
C VAL A 217 7.56 -17.45 -0.78
N TYR A 218 7.82 -16.34 -1.48
CA TYR A 218 8.82 -16.23 -2.55
C TYR A 218 9.96 -15.31 -2.10
N HIS A 219 11.14 -15.87 -1.90
CA HIS A 219 12.32 -15.09 -1.57
C HIS A 219 12.83 -14.26 -2.76
N VAL A 220 13.67 -13.26 -2.52
CA VAL A 220 14.34 -12.51 -3.61
C VAL A 220 15.08 -13.48 -4.55
N SER A 221 15.69 -14.55 -4.04
CA SER A 221 16.32 -15.58 -4.87
C SER A 221 15.35 -16.35 -5.78
N ASP A 222 14.06 -16.42 -5.45
CA ASP A 222 13.03 -16.97 -6.34
C ASP A 222 12.72 -15.98 -7.47
N VAL A 223 12.69 -14.70 -7.14
CA VAL A 223 12.50 -13.61 -8.13
C VAL A 223 13.66 -13.59 -9.11
N GLU A 224 14.91 -13.63 -8.61
CA GLU A 224 16.11 -13.69 -9.44
C GLU A 224 16.11 -14.91 -10.39
N ARG A 225 15.77 -16.09 -9.88
CA ARG A 225 15.79 -17.34 -10.65
C ARG A 225 14.64 -17.45 -11.66
N ARG A 226 13.46 -16.97 -11.34
CA ARG A 226 12.20 -17.18 -12.10
C ARG A 226 11.75 -15.97 -12.88
N GLY A 227 12.22 -14.77 -12.52
CA GLY A 227 11.79 -13.48 -13.01
C GLY A 227 10.58 -12.92 -12.26
N ALA A 228 10.58 -11.61 -12.06
CA ALA A 228 9.58 -10.87 -11.29
C ALA A 228 8.14 -11.11 -11.78
N ARG A 229 7.94 -11.10 -13.10
CA ARG A 229 6.63 -11.32 -13.73
C ARG A 229 6.05 -12.69 -13.38
N ALA A 230 6.83 -13.76 -13.53
CA ALA A 230 6.34 -15.12 -13.27
C ALA A 230 6.01 -15.34 -11.79
N VAL A 231 6.77 -14.75 -10.87
CA VAL A 231 6.48 -14.79 -9.43
C VAL A 231 5.19 -14.01 -9.12
N ALA A 232 5.03 -12.81 -9.68
CA ALA A 232 3.83 -12.02 -9.48
C ALA A 232 2.57 -12.69 -10.05
N GLU A 233 2.64 -13.27 -11.25
CA GLU A 233 1.52 -14.00 -11.86
C GLU A 233 1.08 -15.21 -11.02
N GLU A 234 2.04 -15.92 -10.42
CA GLU A 234 1.72 -17.03 -9.51
C GLU A 234 1.14 -16.53 -8.19
N ALA A 235 1.68 -15.45 -7.62
CA ALA A 235 1.14 -14.82 -6.42
C ALA A 235 -0.31 -14.36 -6.64
N VAL A 236 -0.59 -13.71 -7.76
CA VAL A 236 -1.95 -13.32 -8.16
C VAL A 236 -2.87 -14.54 -8.27
N LYS A 237 -2.43 -15.60 -8.94
CA LYS A 237 -3.21 -16.83 -9.08
C LYS A 237 -3.56 -17.46 -7.74
N ILE A 238 -2.65 -17.42 -6.76
CA ILE A 238 -2.89 -17.94 -5.40
C ILE A 238 -3.88 -17.03 -4.67
N ALA A 239 -3.58 -15.73 -4.61
CA ALA A 239 -4.34 -14.77 -3.82
C ALA A 239 -5.75 -14.53 -4.35
N SER A 240 -5.95 -14.52 -5.69
CA SER A 240 -7.27 -14.33 -6.31
C SER A 240 -8.03 -15.64 -6.57
N GLY A 241 -7.42 -16.79 -6.30
CA GLY A 241 -8.00 -18.10 -6.61
C GLY A 241 -9.18 -18.48 -5.70
N GLY A 242 -10.40 -18.09 -6.08
CA GLY A 242 -11.62 -18.35 -5.32
C GLY A 242 -11.84 -17.37 -4.17
N THR A 243 -11.27 -16.18 -4.27
CA THR A 243 -11.47 -15.05 -3.35
C THR A 243 -12.31 -13.96 -4.05
N ASP A 244 -12.89 -13.06 -3.25
CA ASP A 244 -13.74 -11.96 -3.70
C ASP A 244 -12.93 -10.67 -3.99
N GLY A 245 -11.63 -10.71 -3.77
CA GLY A 245 -10.69 -9.63 -4.04
C GLY A 245 -9.34 -9.86 -3.36
N VAL A 246 -8.39 -8.97 -3.62
CA VAL A 246 -7.03 -9.05 -3.10
C VAL A 246 -6.68 -7.76 -2.35
N TYR A 247 -6.12 -7.90 -1.15
CA TYR A 247 -5.42 -6.83 -0.45
C TYR A 247 -3.96 -6.82 -0.91
N PHE A 248 -3.47 -5.68 -1.38
CA PHE A 248 -2.08 -5.52 -1.79
C PHE A 248 -1.32 -4.60 -0.83
N SER A 249 -0.32 -5.12 -0.14
CA SER A 249 0.59 -4.35 0.70
C SER A 249 1.99 -4.30 0.07
N PHE A 250 2.60 -3.11 0.06
CA PHE A 250 3.95 -2.90 -0.43
C PHE A 250 4.78 -2.15 0.61
N ASP A 251 5.73 -2.86 1.23
CA ASP A 251 6.77 -2.23 2.02
C ASP A 251 7.90 -1.73 1.11
N VAL A 252 8.27 -0.46 1.24
CA VAL A 252 9.34 0.11 0.41
C VAL A 252 10.72 -0.49 0.71
N ASP A 253 10.89 -1.13 1.88
CA ASP A 253 12.15 -1.79 2.23
C ASP A 253 12.38 -3.11 1.50
N SER A 254 11.35 -3.64 0.80
CA SER A 254 11.50 -4.74 -0.16
C SER A 254 12.48 -4.39 -1.29
N LEU A 255 12.65 -3.10 -1.57
CA LEU A 255 13.61 -2.60 -2.54
C LEU A 255 15.03 -2.67 -1.98
N ASP A 256 16.00 -2.95 -2.85
CA ASP A 256 17.41 -2.87 -2.47
C ASP A 256 17.75 -1.50 -1.86
N SER A 257 18.53 -1.50 -0.78
CA SER A 257 18.89 -0.27 -0.07
C SER A 257 19.66 0.76 -0.91
N SER A 258 20.16 0.39 -2.09
CA SER A 258 20.71 1.31 -3.08
C SER A 258 19.63 2.07 -3.86
N VAL A 259 18.39 1.57 -3.84
CA VAL A 259 17.21 2.18 -4.49
C VAL A 259 16.38 2.92 -3.45
N CYS A 260 16.21 2.32 -2.26
CA CYS A 260 15.34 2.82 -1.18
C CYS A 260 16.10 2.76 0.15
N ALA A 261 16.88 3.80 0.45
CA ALA A 261 17.59 3.92 1.72
C ALA A 261 16.75 4.55 2.83
N GLY A 262 15.71 5.30 2.46
CA GLY A 262 14.81 6.03 3.35
C GLY A 262 13.69 5.16 3.89
N THR A 263 14.06 4.12 4.64
CA THR A 263 13.12 3.22 5.31
C THR A 263 13.62 2.86 6.71
N CYS A 264 12.76 2.22 7.52
CA CYS A 264 13.06 1.83 8.90
C CYS A 264 14.17 0.76 8.96
N VAL A 265 14.12 -0.29 8.16
CA VAL A 265 15.01 -1.46 8.21
C VAL A 265 15.57 -1.80 6.82
N PRO A 266 16.42 -0.94 6.22
CA PRO A 266 16.94 -1.18 4.87
C PRO A 266 17.85 -2.40 4.87
N THR A 267 17.71 -3.25 3.85
CA THR A 267 18.52 -4.45 3.66
C THR A 267 19.14 -4.46 2.26
N MET A 268 20.38 -4.92 2.15
CA MET A 268 21.05 -5.08 0.85
C MET A 268 20.61 -6.37 0.17
N GLY A 269 20.56 -6.34 -1.16
CA GLY A 269 20.19 -7.49 -1.98
C GLY A 269 18.68 -7.64 -2.15
N GLY A 270 17.92 -6.55 -1.98
CA GLY A 270 16.48 -6.48 -2.22
C GLY A 270 16.11 -6.44 -3.71
N LEU A 271 14.84 -6.21 -3.98
CA LEU A 271 14.31 -6.06 -5.34
C LEU A 271 14.90 -4.83 -6.04
N THR A 272 15.22 -4.98 -7.29
CA THR A 272 15.51 -3.81 -8.14
C THR A 272 14.23 -3.04 -8.40
N ALA A 273 14.33 -1.74 -8.68
CA ALA A 273 13.18 -0.93 -9.06
C ALA A 273 12.40 -1.54 -10.26
N ARG A 274 13.11 -2.13 -11.23
CA ARG A 274 12.46 -2.75 -12.39
C ARG A 274 11.68 -4.01 -12.03
N GLU A 275 12.19 -4.84 -11.14
CA GLU A 275 11.49 -6.02 -10.65
C GLU A 275 10.23 -5.64 -9.90
N ALA A 276 10.32 -4.67 -8.97
CA ALA A 276 9.17 -4.16 -8.22
C ALA A 276 8.08 -3.60 -9.15
N LEU A 277 8.42 -2.71 -10.08
CA LEU A 277 7.45 -2.14 -11.03
C LEU A 277 6.87 -3.20 -11.98
N THR A 278 7.63 -4.25 -12.32
CA THR A 278 7.10 -5.40 -13.06
C THR A 278 6.05 -6.15 -12.25
N MET A 279 6.30 -6.39 -10.95
CA MET A 279 5.31 -7.03 -10.06
C MET A 279 4.06 -6.17 -9.92
N VAL A 280 4.23 -4.88 -9.67
CA VAL A 280 3.14 -3.90 -9.54
C VAL A 280 2.26 -3.91 -10.79
N SER A 281 2.83 -3.94 -12.00
CA SER A 281 2.08 -3.99 -13.25
C SER A 281 1.23 -5.26 -13.43
N VAL A 282 1.55 -6.34 -12.72
CA VAL A 282 0.80 -7.61 -12.71
C VAL A 282 -0.23 -7.60 -11.59
N ILE A 283 0.20 -7.27 -10.37
CA ILE A 283 -0.66 -7.30 -9.16
C ILE A 283 -1.76 -6.24 -9.26
N GLY A 284 -1.45 -5.05 -9.76
CA GLY A 284 -2.42 -3.97 -9.94
C GLY A 284 -3.60 -4.30 -10.86
N ARG A 285 -3.51 -5.35 -11.67
CA ARG A 285 -4.61 -5.80 -12.54
C ARG A 285 -5.64 -6.70 -11.84
N CYS A 286 -5.40 -7.06 -10.58
CA CYS A 286 -6.36 -7.84 -9.78
C CYS A 286 -7.60 -7.03 -9.41
N ASP A 287 -8.65 -7.71 -8.99
CA ASP A 287 -9.76 -7.11 -8.26
C ASP A 287 -9.27 -6.71 -6.87
N LEU A 288 -8.59 -5.56 -6.78
CA LEU A 288 -8.08 -5.05 -5.52
C LEU A 288 -9.22 -4.55 -4.64
N VAL A 289 -9.33 -5.07 -3.42
CA VAL A 289 -10.26 -4.57 -2.39
C VAL A 289 -9.67 -3.38 -1.65
N ALA A 290 -8.34 -3.35 -1.49
CA ALA A 290 -7.58 -2.26 -0.88
C ALA A 290 -6.10 -2.41 -1.24
N MET A 291 -5.33 -1.32 -1.08
CA MET A 291 -3.88 -1.38 -1.11
C MET A 291 -3.26 -0.45 -0.07
N ASP A 292 -2.04 -0.80 0.35
CA ASP A 292 -1.20 0.13 1.11
C ASP A 292 0.26 0.15 0.60
N VAL A 293 0.94 1.25 0.93
CA VAL A 293 2.40 1.40 0.81
C VAL A 293 2.91 1.99 2.11
N CYS A 294 3.97 1.43 2.70
CA CYS A 294 4.44 1.81 4.04
C CYS A 294 5.97 1.92 4.15
N GLU A 295 6.42 2.26 5.34
CA GLU A 295 7.83 2.36 5.79
C GLU A 295 8.69 3.43 5.08
N VAL A 296 8.07 4.41 4.43
CA VAL A 296 8.80 5.55 3.85
C VAL A 296 9.28 6.47 4.97
N ALA A 297 10.58 6.46 5.24
CA ALA A 297 11.24 7.31 6.24
C ALA A 297 12.15 8.36 5.56
N PRO A 298 11.59 9.50 5.10
CA PRO A 298 12.24 10.43 4.16
C PRO A 298 13.47 11.15 4.71
N ALA A 299 13.71 11.05 6.02
CA ALA A 299 14.90 11.68 6.65
C ALA A 299 16.21 10.94 6.34
N TYR A 300 16.15 9.74 5.77
CA TYR A 300 17.34 8.91 5.55
C TYR A 300 17.79 8.83 4.08
N ASP A 301 17.12 9.53 3.17
CA ASP A 301 17.55 9.69 1.78
C ASP A 301 17.21 11.10 1.25
N ASN A 302 17.34 11.32 -0.05
CA ASN A 302 17.04 12.62 -0.67
C ASN A 302 15.68 12.61 -1.39
N GLY A 303 14.75 11.71 -1.01
CA GLY A 303 13.43 11.57 -1.57
C GLY A 303 13.25 10.33 -2.46
N GLU A 304 14.28 9.50 -2.60
CA GLU A 304 14.23 8.29 -3.43
C GLU A 304 13.14 7.33 -2.97
N SER A 305 12.98 7.14 -1.64
CA SER A 305 11.95 6.26 -1.09
C SER A 305 10.54 6.82 -1.28
N ALA A 306 10.36 8.14 -1.14
CA ALA A 306 9.09 8.79 -1.45
C ALA A 306 8.74 8.71 -2.94
N MET A 307 9.76 8.83 -3.82
CA MET A 307 9.62 8.62 -5.26
C MET A 307 9.18 7.19 -5.57
N ALA A 308 9.85 6.20 -4.97
CA ALA A 308 9.53 4.79 -5.18
C ALA A 308 8.10 4.46 -4.75
N ALA A 309 7.70 4.88 -3.55
CA ALA A 309 6.34 4.71 -3.05
C ALA A 309 5.29 5.39 -3.95
N CYS A 310 5.54 6.62 -4.37
CA CYS A 310 4.68 7.33 -5.32
C CYS A 310 4.53 6.55 -6.63
N GLN A 311 5.65 6.07 -7.21
CA GLN A 311 5.62 5.31 -8.45
C GLN A 311 4.86 3.99 -8.31
N VAL A 312 5.06 3.26 -7.20
CA VAL A 312 4.30 2.03 -6.90
C VAL A 312 2.81 2.30 -6.88
N ILE A 313 2.36 3.37 -6.19
CA ILE A 313 0.94 3.73 -6.13
C ILE A 313 0.42 4.09 -7.53
N VAL A 314 1.12 4.95 -8.26
CA VAL A 314 0.71 5.42 -9.60
C VAL A 314 0.61 4.28 -10.59
N ASP A 315 1.62 3.39 -10.65
CA ASP A 315 1.64 2.26 -11.56
C ASP A 315 0.58 1.21 -11.18
N THR A 316 0.31 1.01 -9.88
CA THR A 316 -0.80 0.16 -9.43
C THR A 316 -2.14 0.72 -9.89
N LEU A 317 -2.38 2.02 -9.69
CA LEU A 317 -3.62 2.67 -10.11
C LEU A 317 -3.79 2.63 -11.64
N ALA A 318 -2.72 2.82 -12.40
CA ALA A 318 -2.75 2.73 -13.85
C ALA A 318 -3.07 1.30 -14.34
N ALA A 319 -2.43 0.29 -13.75
CA ALA A 319 -2.70 -1.12 -14.06
C ALA A 319 -4.13 -1.53 -13.66
N TYR A 320 -4.60 -1.05 -12.51
CA TYR A 320 -5.98 -1.27 -12.04
C TYR A 320 -6.99 -0.61 -12.99
N ALA A 321 -6.78 0.64 -13.36
CA ALA A 321 -7.64 1.35 -14.30
C ALA A 321 -7.70 0.62 -15.66
N ASP A 322 -6.54 0.19 -16.21
CA ASP A 322 -6.48 -0.53 -17.47
C ASP A 322 -7.25 -1.86 -17.45
N ALA A 323 -7.25 -2.56 -16.31
CA ALA A 323 -7.95 -3.83 -16.16
C ALA A 323 -9.47 -3.69 -15.95
N HIS A 324 -9.94 -2.52 -15.45
CA HIS A 324 -11.32 -2.29 -14.99
C HIS A 324 -12.06 -1.16 -15.75
N ARG A 325 -11.52 -0.72 -16.91
CA ARG A 325 -12.17 0.25 -17.83
C ARG A 325 -13.15 -0.40 -18.80
#